data_49a4e339f6b99fe46dccd565a50b8acc
#
_entry.id   49a4e339f6b99fe46dccd565a50b8acc
#
_cell.length_a   1.000
_cell.length_b   1.000
_cell.length_c   1.000
_cell.angle_alpha   90.00
_cell.angle_beta   90.00
_cell.angle_gamma   90.00
#
_symmetry.space_group_name_H-M   'P 1'
#
loop_
_entity.id
_entity.type
_entity.pdbx_description
1 polymer ?
#
loop_
_entity_poly.entity_id
_entity_poly.type
_entity_poly.pdbx_seq_one_letter_code
_entity_poly.pdbx_strand_id
1 'polypeptide(L)'
;MLQPRPSQNRRRAAADKARAFLAQEEGTLLFFGVYVFIIILMVAGIGVDLMRFERDRANLQYTLDRAVLAAADLEQPLDPEAVVRDYFAKAGLEQYLTAIRVTSNRFEREVTAEVSTQIATQFMHMTGVDFLGGTMTATAAERVPDVEISLVLDISGSMKTNDRVSLMKPAAKAFLSKVLERNQGTDPNLGDQEHLTSVNVVPFAGHTNPGSIMFDYLGGDRFGTTGTDYFPEWAQDISNIVFWYDLDGDGVEDYSVKIDSFPDDDVALFNKDDLDTYLPYALDYIDRNSPVARSEGAMLLGASIKGGRQETEFFDVTGTGVEGSTQYKQTDEVYQFNDFYNSIVPNNESSCLEIDYPDFFEVGLPTAGGDQVAHFVNWDYDEVTQNWGWCPGDDMAIQYAQNDETALHGFIDNLRLFDGTGTNIGMKYALALLDPDSQPAFAHPADAGALPEIFRNRPLSWNADESAKFIVLMTDGRTGSQMRPSDTLDPQNDDTELSQRPPEDSTQSSGQMTNLQMFHEQCQLARSMGVVIYTVAFETSATAADEVRECASSDAHFFEVTGADLIPTFVSIASAIQQLRLIN
;
A
#
# COMPACT_ATOMS: atom_id res chain seq x y z
N MET A 1 106.42 79.97 0.14
CA MET A 1 105.33 79.75 -0.83
C MET A 1 104.07 79.45 -0.02
N LEU A 2 103.16 80.38 0.00
CA LEU A 2 101.91 80.34 0.75
C LEU A 2 100.85 79.64 -0.08
N GLN A 3 100.23 78.53 0.45
CA GLN A 3 99.07 77.92 -0.15
C GLN A 3 97.82 78.75 0.25
N PRO A 4 96.91 79.01 -0.67
CA PRO A 4 95.70 79.73 -0.37
C PRO A 4 94.68 78.80 0.39
N ARG A 5 94.17 79.31 1.50
CA ARG A 5 93.05 78.72 2.23
C ARG A 5 91.80 78.68 1.36
N PRO A 6 91.06 77.59 1.37
CA PRO A 6 89.76 77.53 0.63
C PRO A 6 88.80 78.53 1.18
N SER A 7 88.14 79.32 0.34
CA SER A 7 87.29 80.43 0.64
C SER A 7 86.00 79.95 1.46
N GLN A 8 85.70 80.69 2.51
CA GLN A 8 84.51 80.47 3.34
C GLN A 8 83.15 80.40 2.56
N ASN A 9 83.18 80.95 1.34
CA ASN A 9 82.00 80.95 0.42
C ASN A 9 81.59 79.52 -0.07
N ARG A 10 82.56 78.61 -0.20
CA ARG A 10 82.23 77.22 -0.60
C ARG A 10 81.53 76.48 0.52
N ARG A 11 81.90 76.72 1.78
CA ARG A 11 81.27 76.12 2.94
C ARG A 11 79.84 76.63 3.18
N ARG A 12 79.64 77.97 2.97
CA ARG A 12 78.32 78.56 3.07
C ARG A 12 77.37 78.07 1.95
N ALA A 13 77.86 78.05 0.71
CA ALA A 13 77.09 77.54 -0.43
C ALA A 13 76.76 76.01 -0.31
N ALA A 14 77.63 75.18 0.33
CA ALA A 14 77.32 73.79 0.64
C ALA A 14 76.31 73.67 1.79
N ALA A 15 76.47 74.51 2.83
CA ALA A 15 75.53 74.57 3.90
C ALA A 15 74.07 75.05 3.49
N ASP A 16 74.07 76.05 2.60
CA ASP A 16 72.80 76.60 2.06
C ASP A 16 72.13 75.61 1.07
N LYS A 17 72.91 74.87 0.28
CA LYS A 17 72.44 73.74 -0.52
C LYS A 17 71.91 72.62 0.33
N ALA A 18 72.64 72.30 1.41
CA ALA A 18 72.13 71.28 2.36
C ALA A 18 70.88 71.71 3.11
N ARG A 19 70.78 72.99 3.51
CA ARG A 19 69.55 73.55 4.10
C ARG A 19 68.39 73.60 3.13
N ALA A 20 68.64 74.05 1.85
CA ALA A 20 67.65 74.00 0.81
C ALA A 20 67.18 72.58 0.50
N PHE A 21 68.09 71.66 0.51
CA PHE A 21 67.73 70.23 0.35
C PHE A 21 66.93 69.64 1.52
N LEU A 22 67.24 70.07 2.73
CA LEU A 22 66.49 69.68 3.93
C LEU A 22 65.16 70.42 4.07
N ALA A 23 64.98 71.59 3.41
CA ALA A 23 63.76 72.38 3.36
C ALA A 23 62.85 72.06 2.14
N GLN A 24 63.29 71.17 1.25
CA GLN A 24 62.47 70.73 0.12
C GLN A 24 61.53 69.64 0.59
N GLU A 25 60.25 69.91 0.76
CA GLU A 25 59.18 68.99 1.14
C GLU A 25 58.78 68.10 -0.06
N GLU A 26 59.26 68.29 -1.26
CA GLU A 26 58.96 67.47 -2.45
C GLU A 26 59.46 66.03 -2.32
N GLY A 27 60.47 65.79 -1.53
CA GLY A 27 60.97 64.39 -1.23
C GLY A 27 59.97 63.58 -0.37
N THR A 28 59.19 64.27 0.47
CA THR A 28 58.22 63.59 1.37
C THR A 28 57.07 63.01 0.56
N LEU A 29 56.65 63.74 -0.51
CA LEU A 29 55.60 63.27 -1.40
C LEU A 29 56.01 62.02 -2.21
N LEU A 30 57.28 61.92 -2.59
CA LEU A 30 57.83 60.77 -3.28
C LEU A 30 57.87 59.55 -2.34
N PHE A 31 58.35 59.71 -1.10
CA PHE A 31 58.36 58.63 -0.10
C PHE A 31 56.93 58.19 0.24
N PHE A 32 56.01 59.14 0.42
CA PHE A 32 54.60 58.83 0.61
C PHE A 32 54.01 58.10 -0.59
N GLY A 33 54.31 58.53 -1.83
CA GLY A 33 53.87 57.87 -3.05
C GLY A 33 54.40 56.46 -3.18
N VAL A 34 55.68 56.22 -2.88
CA VAL A 34 56.27 54.89 -2.86
C VAL A 34 55.63 54.00 -1.77
N TYR A 35 55.40 54.54 -0.58
CA TYR A 35 54.75 53.82 0.50
C TYR A 35 53.29 53.40 0.14
N VAL A 36 52.51 54.36 -0.41
CA VAL A 36 51.16 54.07 -0.89
C VAL A 36 51.17 53.04 -2.02
N PHE A 37 52.11 53.18 -2.95
CA PHE A 37 52.29 52.20 -4.04
C PHE A 37 52.62 50.79 -3.54
N ILE A 38 53.48 50.68 -2.53
CA ILE A 38 53.79 49.36 -1.90
C ILE A 38 52.55 48.79 -1.22
N ILE A 39 51.74 49.63 -0.53
CA ILE A 39 50.49 49.16 0.08
C ILE A 39 49.49 48.69 -1.00
N ILE A 40 49.35 49.44 -2.08
CA ILE A 40 48.48 49.04 -3.20
C ILE A 40 48.96 47.72 -3.82
N LEU A 41 50.28 47.59 -4.05
CA LEU A 41 50.87 46.34 -4.53
C LEU A 41 50.64 45.17 -3.56
N MET A 42 50.76 45.41 -2.27
CA MET A 42 50.52 44.40 -1.25
C MET A 42 49.05 43.97 -1.23
N VAL A 43 48.10 44.89 -1.23
CA VAL A 43 46.65 44.60 -1.28
C VAL A 43 46.26 43.91 -2.58
N ALA A 44 46.77 44.39 -3.72
CA ALA A 44 46.54 43.73 -5.02
C ALA A 44 47.15 42.34 -5.07
N GLY A 45 48.34 42.17 -4.48
CA GLY A 45 49.04 40.90 -4.41
C GLY A 45 48.30 39.86 -3.52
N ILE A 46 47.76 40.29 -2.37
CA ILE A 46 46.88 39.45 -1.54
C ILE A 46 45.69 38.96 -2.37
N GLY A 47 45.06 39.88 -3.14
CA GLY A 47 43.97 39.49 -4.02
C GLY A 47 44.36 38.44 -5.07
N VAL A 48 45.57 38.56 -5.65
CA VAL A 48 46.07 37.57 -6.62
C VAL A 48 46.32 36.20 -5.95
N ASP A 49 46.93 36.15 -4.78
CA ASP A 49 47.17 34.90 -4.05
C ASP A 49 45.85 34.24 -3.65
N LEU A 50 44.84 35.03 -3.20
CA LEU A 50 43.53 34.50 -2.85
C LEU A 50 42.79 34.00 -4.10
N MET A 51 42.83 34.68 -5.22
CA MET A 51 42.22 34.22 -6.49
C MET A 51 42.87 32.90 -6.98
N ARG A 52 44.16 32.77 -6.84
CA ARG A 52 44.85 31.49 -7.19
C ARG A 52 44.42 30.39 -6.27
N PHE A 53 44.42 30.63 -4.98
CA PHE A 53 43.96 29.66 -3.98
C PHE A 53 42.51 29.22 -4.26
N GLU A 54 41.57 30.14 -4.46
CA GLU A 54 40.18 29.83 -4.74
C GLU A 54 39.97 29.06 -6.05
N ARG A 55 40.73 29.41 -7.10
CA ARG A 55 40.72 28.65 -8.36
C ARG A 55 41.20 27.20 -8.17
N ASP A 56 42.31 27.01 -7.47
CA ASP A 56 42.89 25.70 -7.28
C ASP A 56 42.02 24.87 -6.31
N ARG A 57 41.42 25.52 -5.30
CA ARG A 57 40.42 24.94 -4.40
C ARG A 57 39.18 24.47 -5.15
N ALA A 58 38.62 25.34 -6.03
CA ALA A 58 37.45 25.01 -6.82
C ALA A 58 37.71 23.82 -7.78
N ASN A 59 38.87 23.77 -8.40
CA ASN A 59 39.24 22.65 -9.26
C ASN A 59 39.39 21.34 -8.47
N LEU A 60 39.96 21.42 -7.26
CA LEU A 60 40.13 20.28 -6.39
C LEU A 60 38.77 19.77 -5.89
N GLN A 61 37.84 20.68 -5.46
CA GLN A 61 36.50 20.35 -5.05
C GLN A 61 35.69 19.71 -6.18
N TYR A 62 35.77 20.27 -7.38
CA TYR A 62 35.09 19.71 -8.56
C TYR A 62 35.57 18.28 -8.88
N THR A 63 36.85 18.04 -8.75
CA THR A 63 37.41 16.70 -8.98
C THR A 63 36.99 15.74 -7.88
N LEU A 64 36.97 16.21 -6.62
CA LEU A 64 36.55 15.44 -5.45
C LEU A 64 35.11 15.01 -5.57
N ASP A 65 34.19 15.96 -5.85
CA ASP A 65 32.75 15.70 -5.97
C ASP A 65 32.48 14.66 -7.09
N ARG A 66 33.11 14.82 -8.24
CA ARG A 66 32.98 13.85 -9.35
C ARG A 66 33.53 12.48 -9.04
N ALA A 67 34.62 12.43 -8.31
CA ALA A 67 35.29 11.19 -7.96
C ALA A 67 34.44 10.37 -6.98
N VAL A 68 33.87 11.02 -5.94
CA VAL A 68 32.99 10.33 -4.96
C VAL A 68 31.67 9.92 -5.58
N LEU A 69 31.06 10.76 -6.43
CA LEU A 69 29.84 10.41 -7.15
C LEU A 69 30.05 9.18 -8.07
N ALA A 70 31.12 9.15 -8.84
CA ALA A 70 31.42 8.02 -9.71
C ALA A 70 31.79 6.74 -8.95
N ALA A 71 32.38 6.89 -7.75
CA ALA A 71 32.74 5.76 -6.91
C ALA A 71 31.58 5.22 -6.10
N ALA A 72 30.58 6.07 -5.79
CA ALA A 72 29.38 5.69 -5.06
C ALA A 72 28.40 4.88 -5.93
N ASP A 73 28.47 4.97 -7.25
CA ASP A 73 27.62 4.26 -8.19
C ASP A 73 27.66 2.74 -7.95
N LEU A 74 26.50 2.15 -7.59
CA LEU A 74 26.34 0.73 -7.29
C LEU A 74 26.57 -0.17 -8.50
N GLU A 75 26.35 0.33 -9.71
CA GLU A 75 26.59 -0.40 -10.96
C GLU A 75 28.09 -0.36 -11.38
N GLN A 76 28.90 0.45 -10.72
CA GLN A 76 30.34 0.52 -10.98
C GLN A 76 31.03 -0.80 -10.60
N PRO A 77 31.59 -1.55 -11.58
CA PRO A 77 32.20 -2.85 -11.32
C PRO A 77 33.62 -2.75 -10.71
N LEU A 78 34.23 -1.56 -10.73
CA LEU A 78 35.58 -1.33 -10.19
C LEU A 78 35.47 -1.05 -8.68
N ASP A 79 36.57 -1.35 -7.98
CA ASP A 79 36.71 -1.00 -6.57
C ASP A 79 36.55 0.51 -6.37
N PRO A 80 35.63 0.97 -5.49
CA PRO A 80 35.33 2.39 -5.30
C PRO A 80 36.54 3.24 -4.92
N GLU A 81 37.47 2.70 -4.10
CA GLU A 81 38.69 3.39 -3.75
C GLU A 81 39.61 3.57 -4.99
N ALA A 82 39.68 2.55 -5.84
CA ALA A 82 40.43 2.63 -7.08
C ALA A 82 39.82 3.66 -8.04
N VAL A 83 38.50 3.80 -8.10
CA VAL A 83 37.81 4.82 -8.91
C VAL A 83 38.18 6.22 -8.44
N VAL A 84 38.11 6.50 -7.14
CA VAL A 84 38.51 7.82 -6.60
C VAL A 84 39.95 8.14 -6.95
N ARG A 85 40.89 7.20 -6.74
CA ARG A 85 42.30 7.39 -7.06
C ARG A 85 42.56 7.63 -8.56
N ASP A 86 41.85 6.94 -9.43
CA ASP A 86 41.94 7.10 -10.88
C ASP A 86 41.50 8.51 -11.33
N TYR A 87 40.42 9.03 -10.77
CA TYR A 87 39.96 10.41 -11.04
C TYR A 87 41.04 11.44 -10.65
N PHE A 88 41.64 11.29 -9.47
CA PHE A 88 42.68 12.19 -8.97
C PHE A 88 43.97 12.05 -9.76
N ALA A 89 44.36 10.83 -10.14
CA ALA A 89 45.53 10.59 -10.97
C ALA A 89 45.40 11.21 -12.36
N LYS A 90 44.23 11.04 -13.02
CA LYS A 90 43.95 11.64 -14.33
C LYS A 90 43.89 13.16 -14.28
N ALA A 91 43.49 13.75 -13.15
CA ALA A 91 43.51 15.19 -12.94
C ALA A 91 44.91 15.72 -12.54
N GLY A 92 45.87 14.86 -12.22
CA GLY A 92 47.18 15.23 -11.70
C GLY A 92 47.16 15.81 -10.28
N LEU A 93 46.16 15.40 -9.48
CA LEU A 93 45.87 15.91 -8.14
C LEU A 93 46.06 14.88 -7.03
N GLU A 94 46.58 13.71 -7.34
CA GLU A 94 46.70 12.55 -6.42
C GLU A 94 47.43 12.92 -5.11
N GLN A 95 48.41 13.83 -5.15
CA GLN A 95 49.20 14.26 -3.99
C GLN A 95 48.36 14.99 -2.92
N TYR A 96 47.17 15.45 -3.25
CA TYR A 96 46.25 16.16 -2.31
C TYR A 96 45.29 15.22 -1.59
N LEU A 97 45.13 13.98 -2.07
CA LEU A 97 44.24 12.99 -1.52
C LEU A 97 44.79 12.41 -0.21
N THR A 98 44.10 12.59 0.90
CA THR A 98 44.56 12.22 2.23
C THR A 98 43.87 10.98 2.80
N ALA A 99 42.58 10.81 2.54
CA ALA A 99 41.82 9.67 3.00
C ALA A 99 40.68 9.34 2.03
N ILE A 100 40.35 8.05 1.96
CA ILE A 100 39.18 7.53 1.32
C ILE A 100 38.52 6.57 2.32
N ARG A 101 37.23 6.68 2.53
CA ARG A 101 36.44 5.75 3.32
C ARG A 101 35.30 5.25 2.46
N VAL A 102 35.13 3.95 2.43
CA VAL A 102 34.04 3.29 1.68
C VAL A 102 33.28 2.42 2.65
N THR A 103 31.99 2.66 2.74
CA THR A 103 31.02 1.75 3.36
C THR A 103 30.15 1.23 2.22
N SER A 104 30.15 -0.06 1.98
CA SER A 104 29.44 -0.63 0.84
C SER A 104 28.82 -1.96 1.23
N ASN A 105 27.55 -2.10 0.92
CA ASN A 105 26.84 -3.36 0.88
C ASN A 105 26.19 -3.54 -0.51
N ARG A 106 25.30 -4.50 -0.69
CA ARG A 106 24.64 -4.76 -1.98
C ARG A 106 23.67 -3.63 -2.41
N PHE A 107 23.15 -2.86 -1.46
CA PHE A 107 22.06 -1.91 -1.64
C PHE A 107 22.43 -0.47 -1.29
N GLU A 108 23.59 -0.27 -0.70
CA GLU A 108 24.07 1.05 -0.32
C GLU A 108 25.58 1.11 -0.49
N ARG A 109 26.03 2.20 -1.06
CA ARG A 109 27.45 2.51 -1.14
C ARG A 109 27.65 3.98 -0.79
N GLU A 110 28.32 4.22 0.32
CA GLU A 110 28.75 5.54 0.75
C GLU A 110 30.25 5.65 0.55
N VAL A 111 30.66 6.67 -0.17
CA VAL A 111 32.07 6.98 -0.42
C VAL A 111 32.35 8.38 0.08
N THR A 112 33.26 8.46 1.05
CA THR A 112 33.77 9.73 1.58
C THR A 112 35.26 9.83 1.20
N ALA A 113 35.65 10.94 0.56
CA ALA A 113 37.04 11.24 0.30
C ALA A 113 37.42 12.60 0.91
N GLU A 114 38.65 12.68 1.38
CA GLU A 114 39.24 13.85 2.01
C GLU A 114 40.49 14.28 1.26
N VAL A 115 40.60 15.57 0.98
CA VAL A 115 41.76 16.19 0.35
C VAL A 115 42.30 17.29 1.23
N SER A 116 43.62 17.44 1.24
CA SER A 116 44.32 18.55 1.91
C SER A 116 45.16 19.30 0.92
N THR A 117 45.02 20.61 0.87
CA THR A 117 45.83 21.46 0.01
C THR A 117 46.66 22.43 0.81
N GLN A 118 47.87 22.70 0.34
CA GLN A 118 48.77 23.68 0.89
C GLN A 118 49.47 24.41 -0.26
N ILE A 119 49.03 25.63 -0.56
CA ILE A 119 49.52 26.43 -1.70
C ILE A 119 50.40 27.54 -1.17
N ALA A 120 51.64 27.59 -1.68
CA ALA A 120 52.59 28.65 -1.33
C ALA A 120 52.10 30.02 -1.88
N THR A 121 52.09 31.01 -1.01
CA THR A 121 51.75 32.40 -1.35
C THR A 121 52.92 33.09 -2.02
N GLN A 122 52.66 34.01 -2.93
CA GLN A 122 53.68 34.83 -3.60
C GLN A 122 53.80 36.20 -2.99
N PHE A 123 52.67 36.81 -2.65
CA PHE A 123 52.59 38.17 -2.13
C PHE A 123 52.27 38.18 -0.62
N MET A 124 51.41 37.31 -0.14
CA MET A 124 51.06 37.22 1.27
C MET A 124 52.22 36.76 2.13
N HIS A 125 53.22 36.05 1.56
CA HIS A 125 54.50 35.78 2.20
C HIS A 125 55.18 37.04 2.77
N MET A 126 55.03 38.17 2.10
CA MET A 126 55.57 39.45 2.60
C MET A 126 54.87 39.94 3.89
N THR A 127 53.68 39.44 4.19
CA THR A 127 52.90 39.70 5.41
C THR A 127 53.07 38.61 6.48
N GLY A 128 53.92 37.60 6.24
CA GLY A 128 54.19 36.48 7.14
C GLY A 128 53.22 35.31 6.96
N VAL A 129 52.42 35.26 5.89
CA VAL A 129 51.55 34.15 5.52
C VAL A 129 52.23 33.38 4.38
N ASP A 130 52.94 32.32 4.68
CA ASP A 130 53.72 31.55 3.70
C ASP A 130 52.88 30.58 2.86
N PHE A 131 51.79 30.06 3.44
CA PHE A 131 50.91 29.10 2.78
C PHE A 131 49.43 29.45 3.04
N LEU A 132 48.58 29.22 2.03
CA LEU A 132 47.14 29.11 2.15
C LEU A 132 46.80 27.62 2.00
N GLY A 133 46.03 27.10 2.95
CA GLY A 133 45.65 25.68 2.93
C GLY A 133 44.34 25.40 3.62
N GLY A 134 43.81 24.22 3.41
CA GLY A 134 42.60 23.73 4.04
C GLY A 134 42.34 22.27 3.65
N THR A 135 41.50 21.63 4.44
CA THR A 135 40.95 20.31 4.13
C THR A 135 39.57 20.47 3.55
N MET A 136 39.23 19.63 2.59
CA MET A 136 37.88 19.53 2.00
C MET A 136 37.47 18.06 2.02
N THR A 137 36.22 17.82 2.34
CA THR A 137 35.64 16.49 2.37
C THR A 137 34.40 16.48 1.48
N ALA A 138 34.22 15.44 0.70
CA ALA A 138 32.98 15.18 -0.01
C ALA A 138 32.53 13.76 0.30
N THR A 139 31.25 13.59 0.41
CA THR A 139 30.60 12.30 0.58
C THR A 139 29.51 12.17 -0.48
N ALA A 140 29.47 11.02 -1.13
CA ALA A 140 28.37 10.62 -1.98
C ALA A 140 27.86 9.26 -1.50
N ALA A 141 26.58 9.09 -1.46
CA ALA A 141 25.95 7.82 -1.16
C ALA A 141 24.93 7.49 -2.26
N GLU A 142 24.95 6.26 -2.72
CA GLU A 142 23.87 5.69 -3.51
C GLU A 142 23.21 4.63 -2.66
N ARG A 143 21.89 4.75 -2.51
CA ARG A 143 21.08 3.83 -1.75
C ARG A 143 19.92 3.36 -2.62
N VAL A 144 19.67 2.06 -2.59
CA VAL A 144 18.51 1.46 -3.24
C VAL A 144 17.35 1.49 -2.24
N PRO A 145 16.28 2.25 -2.47
CA PRO A 145 15.15 2.29 -1.56
C PRO A 145 14.43 0.94 -1.54
N ASP A 146 13.74 0.66 -0.45
CA ASP A 146 12.73 -0.39 -0.38
C ASP A 146 11.62 -0.14 -1.40
N VAL A 147 11.01 -1.21 -1.89
CA VAL A 147 9.91 -1.11 -2.86
C VAL A 147 8.65 -1.69 -2.27
N GLU A 148 7.58 -0.92 -2.32
CA GLU A 148 6.24 -1.31 -1.91
C GLU A 148 5.30 -1.19 -3.11
N ILE A 149 4.65 -2.29 -3.47
CA ILE A 149 3.79 -2.37 -4.65
C ILE A 149 2.40 -2.81 -4.23
N SER A 150 1.36 -2.10 -4.68
CA SER A 150 -0.01 -2.61 -4.70
C SER A 150 -0.38 -3.01 -6.13
N LEU A 151 -0.46 -4.32 -6.37
CA LEU A 151 -0.90 -4.92 -7.63
C LEU A 151 -2.41 -5.15 -7.57
N VAL A 152 -3.17 -4.33 -8.30
CA VAL A 152 -4.63 -4.29 -8.31
C VAL A 152 -5.14 -5.02 -9.53
N LEU A 153 -5.83 -6.13 -9.33
CA LEU A 153 -6.25 -7.04 -10.39
C LEU A 153 -7.77 -7.14 -10.45
N ASP A 154 -8.29 -6.85 -11.62
CA ASP A 154 -9.71 -7.01 -11.92
C ASP A 154 -10.07 -8.50 -12.05
N ILE A 155 -10.96 -8.96 -11.18
CA ILE A 155 -11.55 -10.30 -11.20
C ILE A 155 -13.07 -10.22 -11.40
N SER A 156 -13.55 -9.16 -12.03
CA SER A 156 -14.96 -8.98 -12.35
C SER A 156 -15.43 -9.92 -13.47
N GLY A 157 -16.74 -10.13 -13.57
CA GLY A 157 -17.34 -11.04 -14.55
C GLY A 157 -17.02 -10.70 -16.01
N SER A 158 -16.71 -9.43 -16.34
CA SER A 158 -16.28 -9.04 -17.69
C SER A 158 -14.99 -9.72 -18.14
N MET A 159 -14.11 -10.10 -17.21
CA MET A 159 -12.86 -10.84 -17.45
C MET A 159 -13.08 -12.26 -18.02
N LYS A 160 -14.31 -12.77 -18.01
CA LYS A 160 -14.72 -13.99 -18.71
C LYS A 160 -14.65 -13.81 -20.24
N THR A 161 -14.96 -12.62 -20.74
CA THR A 161 -15.03 -12.33 -22.17
C THR A 161 -13.66 -12.53 -22.81
N ASN A 162 -13.61 -13.28 -23.93
CA ASN A 162 -12.37 -13.62 -24.62
C ASN A 162 -11.30 -14.33 -23.73
N ASP A 163 -11.74 -14.95 -22.63
CA ASP A 163 -10.84 -15.66 -21.70
C ASP A 163 -9.71 -14.76 -21.14
N ARG A 164 -10.03 -13.50 -20.86
CA ARG A 164 -9.07 -12.49 -20.38
C ARG A 164 -8.40 -12.90 -19.08
N VAL A 165 -9.12 -13.59 -18.20
CA VAL A 165 -8.56 -14.10 -16.93
C VAL A 165 -7.40 -15.07 -17.16
N SER A 166 -7.48 -15.93 -18.19
CA SER A 166 -6.39 -16.86 -18.53
C SER A 166 -5.15 -16.16 -19.10
N LEU A 167 -5.30 -14.94 -19.63
CA LEU A 167 -4.18 -14.10 -20.06
C LEU A 167 -3.62 -13.25 -18.91
N MET A 168 -4.49 -12.79 -17.99
CA MET A 168 -4.10 -12.00 -16.83
C MET A 168 -3.22 -12.79 -15.86
N LYS A 169 -3.60 -14.03 -15.53
CA LYS A 169 -2.85 -14.86 -14.57
C LYS A 169 -1.36 -15.01 -14.91
N PRO A 170 -0.96 -15.46 -16.12
CA PRO A 170 0.46 -15.55 -16.46
C PRO A 170 1.16 -14.19 -16.52
N ALA A 171 0.46 -13.10 -16.87
CA ALA A 171 1.04 -11.76 -16.87
C ALA A 171 1.33 -11.27 -15.45
N ALA A 172 0.38 -11.44 -14.53
CA ALA A 172 0.56 -11.12 -13.11
C ALA A 172 1.71 -11.94 -12.49
N LYS A 173 1.80 -13.24 -12.80
CA LYS A 173 2.92 -14.08 -12.34
C LYS A 173 4.26 -13.62 -12.90
N ALA A 174 4.33 -13.28 -14.18
CA ALA A 174 5.57 -12.77 -14.80
C ALA A 174 6.01 -11.42 -14.18
N PHE A 175 5.04 -10.56 -13.84
CA PHE A 175 5.29 -9.33 -13.10
C PHE A 175 5.89 -9.62 -11.71
N LEU A 176 5.24 -10.49 -10.93
CA LEU A 176 5.66 -10.87 -9.59
C LEU A 176 7.07 -11.47 -9.61
N SER A 177 7.34 -12.44 -10.50
CA SER A 177 8.67 -13.01 -10.67
C SER A 177 9.71 -11.92 -10.92
N LYS A 178 9.39 -10.95 -11.79
CA LYS A 178 10.34 -9.90 -12.17
C LYS A 178 10.60 -8.91 -11.03
N VAL A 179 9.58 -8.42 -10.32
CA VAL A 179 9.78 -7.46 -9.21
C VAL A 179 10.43 -8.11 -7.99
N LEU A 180 10.23 -9.41 -7.77
CA LEU A 180 10.80 -10.17 -6.65
C LEU A 180 12.17 -10.79 -6.97
N GLU A 181 12.65 -10.72 -8.21
CA GLU A 181 13.93 -11.32 -8.64
C GLU A 181 15.11 -10.90 -7.73
N ARG A 182 15.10 -9.66 -7.25
CA ARG A 182 16.17 -9.14 -6.38
C ARG A 182 16.08 -9.62 -4.93
N ASN A 183 14.92 -10.08 -4.47
CA ASN A 183 14.78 -10.65 -3.13
C ASN A 183 15.46 -12.04 -3.02
N GLN A 184 15.76 -12.69 -4.14
CA GLN A 184 16.28 -14.06 -4.20
C GLN A 184 17.80 -14.14 -3.97
N GLY A 185 18.51 -13.02 -3.85
CA GLY A 185 19.96 -13.00 -3.64
C GLY A 185 20.33 -13.13 -2.17
N THR A 186 20.60 -14.33 -1.70
CA THR A 186 21.18 -14.56 -0.39
C THR A 186 22.66 -14.19 -0.38
N ASP A 187 23.04 -13.03 0.18
CA ASP A 187 24.39 -12.77 0.63
C ASP A 187 24.49 -13.23 2.10
N PRO A 188 25.30 -14.25 2.43
CA PRO A 188 25.41 -14.75 3.79
C PRO A 188 26.03 -13.75 4.78
N ASN A 189 26.52 -12.60 4.30
CA ASN A 189 27.12 -11.55 5.13
C ASN A 189 26.18 -10.37 5.41
N LEU A 190 25.02 -10.34 4.78
CA LEU A 190 23.97 -9.36 5.01
C LEU A 190 22.91 -9.99 5.93
N GLY A 191 22.66 -9.36 7.05
CA GLY A 191 21.51 -9.75 7.90
C GLY A 191 20.23 -9.70 7.05
N ASP A 192 19.32 -10.63 7.30
CA ASP A 192 18.13 -10.96 6.50
C ASP A 192 17.11 -9.81 6.28
N GLN A 193 17.45 -8.55 6.44
CA GLN A 193 16.46 -7.48 6.65
C GLN A 193 16.63 -6.20 5.81
N GLU A 194 17.52 -6.12 4.83
CA GLU A 194 17.76 -4.85 4.15
C GLU A 194 17.26 -4.84 2.70
N HIS A 195 16.41 -3.85 2.38
CA HIS A 195 16.00 -3.41 1.04
C HIS A 195 15.20 -4.43 0.22
N LEU A 196 14.06 -4.81 0.74
CA LEU A 196 13.19 -5.81 0.14
C LEU A 196 12.01 -5.20 -0.62
N THR A 197 11.66 -5.83 -1.72
CA THR A 197 10.38 -5.57 -2.40
C THR A 197 9.27 -6.33 -1.68
N SER A 198 8.20 -5.63 -1.31
CA SER A 198 6.95 -6.22 -0.83
C SER A 198 5.81 -5.93 -1.79
N VAL A 199 4.92 -6.89 -1.97
CA VAL A 199 3.78 -6.76 -2.89
C VAL A 199 2.48 -7.03 -2.15
N ASN A 200 1.56 -6.07 -2.19
CA ASN A 200 0.17 -6.29 -1.87
C ASN A 200 -0.52 -6.74 -3.17
N VAL A 201 -1.24 -7.86 -3.16
CA VAL A 201 -2.11 -8.22 -4.28
C VAL A 201 -3.54 -7.93 -3.87
N VAL A 202 -4.21 -7.06 -4.62
CA VAL A 202 -5.54 -6.52 -4.35
C VAL A 202 -6.49 -6.95 -5.46
N PRO A 203 -7.11 -8.15 -5.38
CA PRO A 203 -8.17 -8.53 -6.30
C PRO A 203 -9.42 -7.70 -6.01
N PHE A 204 -10.12 -7.29 -7.05
CA PHE A 204 -11.40 -6.59 -6.90
C PHE A 204 -12.41 -7.05 -7.95
N ALA A 205 -13.67 -7.08 -7.51
CA ALA A 205 -14.83 -7.25 -8.36
C ALA A 205 -15.86 -6.15 -8.03
N GLY A 206 -17.09 -6.45 -7.72
CA GLY A 206 -18.03 -5.45 -7.20
C GLY A 206 -17.51 -4.79 -5.92
N HIS A 207 -16.76 -5.56 -5.13
CA HIS A 207 -16.07 -5.09 -3.95
C HIS A 207 -14.64 -5.66 -3.85
N THR A 208 -13.92 -5.30 -2.79
CA THR A 208 -12.60 -5.84 -2.46
C THR A 208 -12.65 -6.43 -1.05
N ASN A 209 -12.17 -7.66 -0.89
CA ASN A 209 -12.17 -8.34 0.38
C ASN A 209 -10.85 -8.11 1.13
N PRO A 210 -10.85 -7.40 2.27
CA PRO A 210 -9.65 -7.22 3.09
C PRO A 210 -9.25 -8.47 3.87
N GLY A 211 -10.07 -9.51 3.88
CA GLY A 211 -9.87 -10.71 4.69
C GLY A 211 -10.35 -10.54 6.14
N SER A 212 -10.68 -11.68 6.78
CA SER A 212 -11.30 -11.70 8.11
C SER A 212 -10.48 -10.97 9.18
N ILE A 213 -9.15 -11.12 9.16
CA ILE A 213 -8.26 -10.49 10.15
C ILE A 213 -8.34 -8.96 10.06
N MET A 214 -8.28 -8.41 8.86
CA MET A 214 -8.35 -6.96 8.66
C MET A 214 -9.76 -6.43 8.89
N PHE A 215 -10.78 -7.17 8.49
CA PHE A 215 -12.17 -6.86 8.77
C PHE A 215 -12.42 -6.73 10.28
N ASP A 216 -11.94 -7.70 11.07
CA ASP A 216 -12.07 -7.69 12.52
C ASP A 216 -11.24 -6.55 13.17
N TYR A 217 -10.04 -6.26 12.64
CA TYR A 217 -9.23 -5.11 13.07
C TYR A 217 -9.97 -3.78 12.84
N LEU A 218 -10.62 -3.63 11.71
CA LEU A 218 -11.44 -2.45 11.39
C LEU A 218 -12.76 -2.43 12.17
N GLY A 219 -13.03 -3.42 13.01
CA GLY A 219 -14.26 -3.48 13.81
C GLY A 219 -15.51 -3.67 12.97
N GLY A 220 -15.37 -4.40 11.85
CA GLY A 220 -16.49 -4.69 10.96
C GLY A 220 -17.59 -5.48 11.66
N ASP A 221 -18.84 -5.12 11.44
CA ASP A 221 -20.02 -5.80 11.97
C ASP A 221 -20.52 -6.84 10.96
N ARG A 222 -20.45 -8.13 11.36
CA ARG A 222 -20.85 -9.23 10.48
C ARG A 222 -22.34 -9.47 10.57
N PHE A 223 -22.96 -9.70 9.42
CA PHE A 223 -24.31 -10.26 9.37
C PHE A 223 -24.24 -11.69 9.89
N GLY A 224 -24.73 -11.94 11.07
CA GLY A 224 -24.92 -13.26 11.65
C GLY A 224 -23.81 -14.29 11.44
N THR A 225 -23.74 -15.30 12.26
CA THR A 225 -22.77 -16.39 12.04
C THR A 225 -23.14 -17.14 10.77
N THR A 226 -22.12 -17.45 9.95
CA THR A 226 -22.24 -18.34 8.79
C THR A 226 -23.00 -19.60 9.16
N GLY A 227 -24.27 -19.66 8.79
CA GLY A 227 -25.04 -20.90 8.83
C GLY A 227 -24.51 -21.79 7.72
N THR A 228 -24.24 -23.03 8.04
CA THR A 228 -24.03 -24.04 7.00
C THR A 228 -25.29 -24.18 6.18
N ASP A 229 -25.17 -24.17 4.86
CA ASP A 229 -26.20 -24.27 3.84
C ASP A 229 -27.10 -25.52 3.98
N TYR A 230 -27.92 -25.60 5.01
CA TYR A 230 -28.81 -26.72 5.04
C TYR A 230 -30.19 -26.34 5.57
N PHE A 231 -31.01 -25.88 4.63
CA PHE A 231 -32.45 -26.07 4.73
C PHE A 231 -32.81 -27.32 3.93
N PRO A 232 -33.44 -28.32 4.54
CA PRO A 232 -34.07 -29.36 3.75
C PRO A 232 -35.12 -28.69 2.86
N GLU A 233 -35.02 -28.92 1.54
CA GLU A 233 -36.10 -28.54 0.62
C GLU A 233 -37.38 -29.23 1.10
N TRP A 234 -38.31 -28.43 1.58
CA TRP A 234 -39.62 -28.95 1.94
C TRP A 234 -40.41 -29.21 0.64
N ALA A 235 -40.46 -30.48 0.26
CA ALA A 235 -41.22 -30.88 -0.92
C ALA A 235 -42.74 -30.71 -0.76
N GLN A 236 -43.22 -30.35 0.42
CA GLN A 236 -44.61 -30.14 0.74
C GLN A 236 -44.78 -29.06 1.82
N ASP A 237 -45.91 -28.41 1.83
CA ASP A 237 -46.29 -27.38 2.80
C ASP A 237 -46.14 -27.84 4.24
N ILE A 238 -45.59 -26.99 5.09
CA ILE A 238 -45.39 -27.28 6.51
C ILE A 238 -46.78 -27.37 7.19
N SER A 239 -47.00 -28.49 7.84
CA SER A 239 -48.29 -28.74 8.51
C SER A 239 -48.32 -28.35 9.98
N ASN A 240 -47.16 -28.35 10.64
CA ASN A 240 -47.01 -27.83 12.01
C ASN A 240 -45.55 -27.67 12.39
N ILE A 241 -45.30 -26.78 13.37
CA ILE A 241 -44.07 -26.62 14.09
C ILE A 241 -44.35 -26.83 15.57
N VAL A 242 -43.43 -27.53 16.26
CA VAL A 242 -43.49 -27.66 17.73
C VAL A 242 -42.19 -27.07 18.28
N PHE A 243 -42.26 -26.07 19.13
CA PHE A 243 -41.16 -25.52 19.90
C PHE A 243 -41.09 -26.16 21.29
N TRP A 244 -39.91 -26.50 21.75
CA TRP A 244 -39.64 -27.19 23.00
C TRP A 244 -38.86 -26.26 23.93
N TYR A 245 -39.36 -26.08 25.16
CA TYR A 245 -38.82 -25.15 26.14
C TYR A 245 -38.45 -25.82 27.45
N ASP A 246 -37.33 -25.42 28.02
CA ASP A 246 -36.93 -25.60 29.40
C ASP A 246 -37.34 -24.35 30.20
N LEU A 247 -38.05 -24.53 31.31
CA LEU A 247 -38.59 -23.43 32.10
C LEU A 247 -37.85 -23.26 33.44
N ASP A 248 -37.07 -24.25 33.88
CA ASP A 248 -36.38 -24.21 35.16
C ASP A 248 -34.82 -24.27 35.02
N GLY A 249 -34.31 -24.42 33.80
CA GLY A 249 -32.90 -24.39 33.50
C GLY A 249 -32.15 -25.68 33.74
N ASP A 250 -32.87 -26.81 33.81
CA ASP A 250 -32.26 -28.13 34.01
C ASP A 250 -31.87 -28.87 32.72
N GLY A 251 -32.17 -28.28 31.56
CA GLY A 251 -31.88 -28.79 30.22
C GLY A 251 -32.88 -29.84 29.74
N VAL A 252 -33.96 -30.07 30.46
CA VAL A 252 -35.05 -30.99 30.12
C VAL A 252 -36.27 -30.23 29.62
N GLU A 253 -37.04 -30.85 28.72
CA GLU A 253 -38.30 -30.29 28.23
C GLU A 253 -39.34 -30.24 29.33
N ASP A 254 -39.77 -29.02 29.69
CA ASP A 254 -40.90 -28.78 30.59
C ASP A 254 -42.19 -28.45 29.81
N TYR A 255 -42.04 -27.86 28.65
CA TYR A 255 -43.18 -27.35 27.91
C TYR A 255 -42.96 -27.35 26.41
N SER A 256 -44.03 -27.64 25.66
CA SER A 256 -43.97 -27.51 24.19
C SER A 256 -45.14 -26.70 23.66
N VAL A 257 -44.87 -25.93 22.60
CA VAL A 257 -45.85 -25.13 21.88
C VAL A 257 -45.99 -25.69 20.48
N LYS A 258 -47.16 -26.20 20.13
CA LYS A 258 -47.46 -26.62 18.77
C LYS A 258 -48.19 -25.53 18.03
N ILE A 259 -47.65 -25.11 16.87
CA ILE A 259 -48.30 -24.22 15.94
C ILE A 259 -48.78 -25.05 14.75
N ASP A 260 -50.08 -25.18 14.57
CA ASP A 260 -50.74 -25.92 13.48
C ASP A 260 -51.88 -25.13 12.81
N SER A 261 -52.07 -23.89 13.20
CA SER A 261 -52.97 -22.94 12.55
C SER A 261 -52.32 -21.57 12.56
N PHE A 262 -51.96 -21.12 11.41
CA PHE A 262 -51.25 -19.88 11.19
C PHE A 262 -52.24 -18.71 11.13
N PRO A 263 -51.84 -17.47 11.54
CA PRO A 263 -52.74 -16.33 11.65
C PRO A 263 -53.39 -15.90 10.34
N ASP A 264 -52.80 -16.22 9.20
CA ASP A 264 -53.34 -15.90 7.89
C ASP A 264 -53.84 -17.17 7.18
N ASP A 265 -55.10 -17.14 6.74
CA ASP A 265 -55.80 -18.27 6.09
C ASP A 265 -55.15 -18.74 4.75
N ASP A 266 -54.13 -18.07 4.28
CA ASP A 266 -53.43 -18.36 3.02
C ASP A 266 -52.09 -19.09 3.18
N VAL A 267 -51.76 -19.64 4.34
CA VAL A 267 -50.46 -20.26 4.60
C VAL A 267 -50.40 -21.68 4.05
N ALA A 268 -50.34 -21.77 2.76
CA ALA A 268 -49.93 -22.98 2.05
C ALA A 268 -48.40 -23.11 1.97
N LEU A 269 -47.64 -22.06 2.31
CA LEU A 269 -46.19 -21.94 2.12
C LEU A 269 -45.57 -21.37 3.39
N PHE A 270 -45.32 -22.21 4.36
CA PHE A 270 -44.40 -21.85 5.43
C PHE A 270 -42.99 -21.95 4.86
N ASN A 271 -42.39 -20.83 4.66
CA ASN A 271 -40.99 -20.72 4.28
C ASN A 271 -40.14 -20.29 5.48
N LYS A 272 -38.86 -20.23 5.32
CA LYS A 272 -37.93 -19.80 6.37
C LYS A 272 -38.21 -18.37 6.92
N ASP A 273 -38.81 -17.47 6.13
CA ASP A 273 -39.12 -16.09 6.52
C ASP A 273 -40.22 -16.04 7.59
N ASP A 274 -41.02 -17.10 7.70
CA ASP A 274 -42.11 -17.16 8.64
C ASP A 274 -41.64 -17.53 10.07
N LEU A 275 -40.41 -18.08 10.25
CA LEU A 275 -39.87 -18.42 11.57
C LEU A 275 -39.67 -17.22 12.47
N ASP A 276 -39.17 -16.13 11.95
CA ASP A 276 -39.04 -14.85 12.68
C ASP A 276 -40.39 -14.33 13.15
N THR A 277 -41.42 -14.60 12.41
CA THR A 277 -42.79 -14.24 12.76
C THR A 277 -43.38 -15.19 13.83
N TYR A 278 -43.08 -16.48 13.76
CA TYR A 278 -43.71 -17.50 14.61
C TYR A 278 -42.98 -17.75 15.93
N LEU A 279 -41.68 -17.52 16.03
CA LEU A 279 -40.95 -17.67 17.29
C LEU A 279 -41.47 -16.68 18.37
N PRO A 280 -41.59 -15.38 18.09
CA PRO A 280 -42.26 -14.45 19.02
C PRO A 280 -43.69 -14.84 19.33
N TYR A 281 -44.43 -15.37 18.35
CA TYR A 281 -45.79 -15.86 18.55
C TYR A 281 -45.84 -17.06 19.50
N ALA A 282 -44.87 -17.99 19.41
CA ALA A 282 -44.76 -19.12 20.31
C ALA A 282 -44.50 -18.67 21.76
N LEU A 283 -43.61 -17.70 21.96
CA LEU A 283 -43.36 -17.11 23.28
C LEU A 283 -44.62 -16.40 23.86
N ASP A 284 -45.29 -15.60 23.04
CA ASP A 284 -46.54 -14.95 23.44
C ASP A 284 -47.68 -15.97 23.73
N TYR A 285 -47.67 -17.10 23.00
CA TYR A 285 -48.61 -18.20 23.28
C TYR A 285 -48.36 -18.84 24.64
N ILE A 286 -47.10 -19.04 25.05
CA ILE A 286 -46.71 -19.54 26.37
C ILE A 286 -47.24 -18.58 27.44
N ASP A 287 -46.95 -17.30 27.31
CA ASP A 287 -47.37 -16.28 28.28
C ASP A 287 -48.89 -16.22 28.46
N ARG A 288 -49.64 -16.45 27.40
CA ARG A 288 -51.12 -16.40 27.43
C ARG A 288 -51.76 -17.67 27.96
N ASN A 289 -51.18 -18.84 27.70
CA ASN A 289 -51.87 -20.12 27.92
C ASN A 289 -51.26 -20.98 29.03
N SER A 290 -50.06 -20.65 29.52
CA SER A 290 -49.47 -21.38 30.63
C SER A 290 -49.67 -20.64 31.96
N PRO A 291 -50.25 -21.30 32.97
CA PRO A 291 -50.41 -20.70 34.31
C PRO A 291 -49.08 -20.64 35.08
N VAL A 292 -48.06 -21.35 34.66
CA VAL A 292 -46.80 -21.54 35.38
C VAL A 292 -45.60 -21.05 34.58
N ALA A 293 -45.62 -21.23 33.26
CA ALA A 293 -44.58 -20.81 32.35
C ALA A 293 -44.72 -19.31 31.99
N ARG A 294 -43.60 -18.63 31.98
CA ARG A 294 -43.45 -17.28 31.43
C ARG A 294 -42.39 -17.32 30.36
N SER A 295 -42.57 -16.48 29.34
CA SER A 295 -41.51 -16.32 28.31
C SER A 295 -40.24 -15.76 28.92
N GLU A 296 -40.34 -15.01 30.01
CA GLU A 296 -39.21 -14.49 30.78
C GLU A 296 -38.52 -15.63 31.53
N GLY A 297 -37.40 -16.08 31.00
CA GLY A 297 -36.56 -17.17 31.53
C GLY A 297 -36.78 -18.53 30.87
N ALA A 298 -37.77 -18.66 29.95
CA ALA A 298 -37.92 -19.89 29.17
C ALA A 298 -36.76 -20.03 28.17
N MET A 299 -36.06 -21.14 28.21
CA MET A 299 -34.97 -21.48 27.27
C MET A 299 -35.51 -22.38 26.17
N LEU A 300 -35.37 -21.98 24.92
CA LEU A 300 -35.72 -22.81 23.78
C LEU A 300 -34.68 -23.94 23.66
N LEU A 301 -35.13 -25.19 23.69
CA LEU A 301 -34.30 -26.39 23.55
C LEU A 301 -34.20 -26.83 22.09
N GLY A 302 -35.26 -26.68 21.33
CA GLY A 302 -35.32 -27.09 19.94
C GLY A 302 -36.70 -26.90 19.31
N ALA A 303 -36.80 -27.26 18.05
CA ALA A 303 -38.05 -27.25 17.31
C ALA A 303 -38.16 -28.55 16.48
N SER A 304 -39.41 -28.97 16.22
CA SER A 304 -39.67 -29.99 15.22
C SER A 304 -40.63 -29.45 14.16
N ILE A 305 -40.30 -29.74 12.90
CA ILE A 305 -41.05 -29.25 11.74
C ILE A 305 -41.59 -30.46 10.98
N LYS A 306 -42.87 -30.41 10.61
CA LYS A 306 -43.51 -31.46 9.84
C LYS A 306 -44.23 -30.86 8.62
N GLY A 307 -43.78 -31.29 7.43
CA GLY A 307 -44.43 -30.99 6.16
C GLY A 307 -45.23 -32.19 5.64
N GLY A 308 -46.54 -32.05 5.45
CA GLY A 308 -47.41 -33.01 4.80
C GLY A 308 -47.15 -34.47 5.12
N ARG A 309 -46.62 -35.23 4.16
CA ARG A 309 -46.25 -36.67 4.31
C ARG A 309 -44.75 -36.88 4.59
N GLN A 310 -43.97 -35.86 4.70
CA GLN A 310 -42.54 -35.96 5.03
C GLN A 310 -42.38 -36.40 6.51
N GLU A 311 -41.24 -36.96 6.82
CA GLU A 311 -40.88 -37.24 8.19
C GLU A 311 -40.68 -35.94 8.95
N THR A 312 -40.93 -35.95 10.24
CA THR A 312 -40.71 -34.81 11.11
C THR A 312 -39.24 -34.58 11.28
N GLU A 313 -38.76 -33.37 11.00
CA GLU A 313 -37.39 -32.96 11.24
C GLU A 313 -37.26 -32.24 12.59
N PHE A 314 -36.15 -32.49 13.28
CA PHE A 314 -35.87 -31.99 14.63
C PHE A 314 -34.64 -31.12 14.63
N PHE A 315 -34.76 -29.96 15.24
CA PHE A 315 -33.68 -28.97 15.38
C PHE A 315 -33.38 -28.81 16.87
N ASP A 316 -32.11 -28.93 17.23
CA ASP A 316 -31.64 -28.85 18.60
C ASP A 316 -30.80 -27.59 18.83
N VAL A 317 -31.20 -26.79 19.81
CA VAL A 317 -30.46 -25.56 20.19
C VAL A 317 -29.24 -25.86 21.05
N THR A 318 -29.27 -26.99 21.79
CA THR A 318 -28.23 -27.30 22.77
C THR A 318 -27.10 -28.15 22.20
N GLY A 319 -27.29 -28.75 21.05
CA GLY A 319 -26.34 -29.71 20.44
C GLY A 319 -26.22 -31.05 21.18
N THR A 320 -27.04 -31.30 22.19
CA THR A 320 -27.01 -32.52 23.03
C THR A 320 -28.27 -33.37 22.94
N GLY A 321 -29.27 -32.92 22.19
CA GLY A 321 -30.61 -33.51 22.16
C GLY A 321 -31.46 -33.06 23.34
N VAL A 322 -32.79 -33.10 23.17
CA VAL A 322 -33.73 -32.74 24.24
C VAL A 322 -34.01 -33.97 25.11
N GLU A 323 -33.45 -34.00 26.31
CA GLU A 323 -33.71 -35.07 27.26
C GLU A 323 -35.16 -35.05 27.79
N GLY A 324 -35.75 -36.23 27.92
CA GLY A 324 -37.09 -36.39 28.54
C GLY A 324 -38.27 -36.32 27.60
N SER A 325 -38.11 -35.86 26.36
CA SER A 325 -39.18 -35.85 25.38
C SER A 325 -39.38 -37.22 24.70
N THR A 326 -40.56 -37.81 24.81
CA THR A 326 -40.94 -39.02 24.08
C THR A 326 -41.31 -38.77 22.63
N GLN A 327 -41.48 -37.49 22.24
CA GLN A 327 -41.84 -37.07 20.90
C GLN A 327 -40.68 -36.54 20.09
N TYR A 328 -39.61 -36.16 20.76
CA TYR A 328 -38.37 -35.70 20.13
C TYR A 328 -37.54 -36.92 19.70
N LYS A 329 -37.29 -37.00 18.41
CA LYS A 329 -36.38 -38.02 17.88
C LYS A 329 -35.06 -37.39 17.49
N GLN A 330 -34.00 -37.83 18.09
CA GLN A 330 -32.68 -37.54 17.58
C GLN A 330 -32.52 -38.25 16.22
N THR A 331 -32.34 -37.45 15.16
CA THR A 331 -31.94 -37.96 13.84
C THR A 331 -30.42 -38.04 13.80
N ASP A 332 -29.83 -38.82 12.89
CA ASP A 332 -28.37 -38.90 12.72
C ASP A 332 -27.77 -37.58 12.26
N GLU A 333 -28.59 -36.62 11.82
CA GLU A 333 -28.24 -35.23 11.47
C GLU A 333 -28.89 -34.31 12.51
N VAL A 334 -28.08 -33.79 13.42
CA VAL A 334 -28.50 -32.83 14.43
C VAL A 334 -28.24 -31.42 13.86
N TYR A 335 -29.30 -30.77 13.42
CA TYR A 335 -29.25 -29.38 13.05
C TYR A 335 -29.34 -28.52 14.32
N GLN A 336 -28.38 -27.64 14.50
CA GLN A 336 -28.45 -26.66 15.59
C GLN A 336 -29.59 -25.68 15.30
N PHE A 337 -30.42 -25.36 16.28
CA PHE A 337 -31.50 -24.41 16.07
C PHE A 337 -30.97 -23.01 15.69
N ASN A 338 -29.78 -22.65 16.21
CA ASN A 338 -29.09 -21.44 15.78
C ASN A 338 -28.66 -21.51 14.31
N ASP A 339 -28.32 -22.67 13.79
CA ASP A 339 -28.03 -22.87 12.37
C ASP A 339 -29.31 -22.75 11.53
N PHE A 340 -30.44 -23.22 12.06
CA PHE A 340 -31.74 -23.02 11.44
C PHE A 340 -32.23 -21.57 11.50
N TYR A 341 -31.98 -20.86 12.60
CA TYR A 341 -32.31 -19.46 12.78
C TYR A 341 -31.36 -18.54 11.98
N ASN A 342 -30.09 -18.95 11.89
CA ASN A 342 -29.06 -18.21 11.16
C ASN A 342 -28.94 -18.68 9.69
N SER A 343 -29.53 -19.79 9.29
CA SER A 343 -29.55 -20.25 7.89
C SER A 343 -30.50 -19.42 7.00
N ILE A 344 -31.17 -18.45 7.59
CA ILE A 344 -31.85 -17.37 6.86
C ILE A 344 -30.84 -16.36 6.32
N VAL A 345 -29.63 -16.35 6.87
CA VAL A 345 -28.56 -15.48 6.39
C VAL A 345 -27.89 -16.15 5.20
N PRO A 346 -27.90 -15.53 4.04
CA PRO A 346 -27.16 -16.00 2.89
C PRO A 346 -25.72 -16.34 3.28
N ASN A 347 -25.18 -17.42 2.71
CA ASN A 347 -23.81 -17.83 3.00
C ASN A 347 -22.84 -16.69 2.73
N ASN A 348 -22.35 -16.06 3.79
CA ASN A 348 -21.52 -14.87 3.70
C ASN A 348 -20.11 -15.14 4.22
N GLU A 349 -19.38 -16.01 3.52
CA GLU A 349 -17.97 -16.32 3.79
C GLU A 349 -17.02 -15.17 3.40
N SER A 350 -17.55 -13.99 3.10
CA SER A 350 -16.78 -12.85 2.67
C SER A 350 -16.61 -11.83 3.80
N SER A 351 -15.48 -11.18 3.81
CA SER A 351 -15.13 -10.14 4.78
C SER A 351 -15.05 -8.75 4.15
N CYS A 352 -15.89 -8.45 3.17
CA CYS A 352 -15.95 -7.10 2.61
C CYS A 352 -16.60 -6.14 3.60
N LEU A 353 -16.01 -4.97 3.75
CA LEU A 353 -16.48 -3.90 4.64
C LEU A 353 -17.13 -2.78 3.81
N GLU A 354 -18.31 -2.35 4.18
CA GLU A 354 -18.89 -1.14 3.59
C GLU A 354 -18.00 0.07 3.86
N ILE A 355 -17.74 0.87 2.83
CA ILE A 355 -16.85 2.02 2.89
C ILE A 355 -17.66 3.29 2.69
N ASP A 356 -17.59 4.18 3.65
CA ASP A 356 -18.30 5.45 3.59
C ASP A 356 -17.74 6.39 2.51
N TYR A 357 -18.63 7.18 1.91
CA TYR A 357 -18.25 8.14 0.87
C TYR A 357 -17.07 9.05 1.25
N PRO A 358 -16.98 9.61 2.47
CA PRO A 358 -15.85 10.45 2.86
C PRO A 358 -14.48 9.74 2.82
N ASP A 359 -14.43 8.44 3.09
CA ASP A 359 -13.18 7.68 3.13
C ASP A 359 -12.42 7.68 1.79
N PHE A 360 -13.14 7.86 0.69
CA PHE A 360 -12.53 7.94 -0.64
C PHE A 360 -11.76 9.25 -0.90
N PHE A 361 -11.85 10.20 0.01
CA PHE A 361 -11.13 11.48 -0.05
C PHE A 361 -9.96 11.53 0.93
N GLU A 362 -9.66 10.40 1.59
CA GLU A 362 -8.54 10.23 2.52
C GLU A 362 -7.64 9.07 2.07
N VAL A 363 -6.36 9.10 2.48
CA VAL A 363 -5.35 8.10 2.06
C VAL A 363 -5.51 6.80 2.84
N GLY A 364 -5.75 6.87 4.16
CA GLY A 364 -5.73 5.76 5.10
C GLY A 364 -6.71 4.62 4.83
N LEU A 365 -6.69 3.61 5.69
CA LEU A 365 -7.68 2.54 5.71
C LEU A 365 -9.10 3.08 5.89
N PRO A 366 -10.14 2.34 5.47
CA PRO A 366 -11.53 2.73 5.73
C PRO A 366 -11.77 2.98 7.21
N THR A 367 -12.73 3.88 7.52
CA THR A 367 -13.15 4.17 8.89
C THR A 367 -13.65 2.90 9.58
N ALA A 368 -13.22 2.70 10.82
CA ALA A 368 -13.58 1.53 11.60
C ALA A 368 -15.08 1.48 11.95
N GLY A 369 -15.63 0.27 12.04
CA GLY A 369 -17.01 0.04 12.49
C GLY A 369 -18.05 0.04 11.39
N GLY A 370 -17.66 -0.22 10.13
CA GLY A 370 -18.60 -0.39 9.02
C GLY A 370 -19.27 -1.77 9.03
N ASP A 371 -20.43 -1.85 8.39
CA ASP A 371 -21.15 -3.10 8.22
C ASP A 371 -20.44 -4.01 7.19
N GLN A 372 -20.63 -5.31 7.32
CA GLN A 372 -20.28 -6.26 6.28
C GLN A 372 -21.09 -6.01 5.02
N VAL A 373 -20.48 -6.14 3.84
CA VAL A 373 -21.22 -6.14 2.58
C VAL A 373 -22.02 -7.42 2.48
N ALA A 374 -23.34 -7.31 2.31
CA ALA A 374 -24.22 -8.46 2.16
C ALA A 374 -23.78 -9.29 0.94
N HIS A 375 -23.83 -10.61 1.06
CA HIS A 375 -23.69 -11.50 -0.08
C HIS A 375 -24.92 -11.44 -0.97
N PHE A 376 -24.74 -11.35 -2.27
CA PHE A 376 -25.79 -11.50 -3.27
C PHE A 376 -25.19 -11.76 -4.65
N VAL A 377 -25.95 -12.43 -5.49
CA VAL A 377 -25.65 -12.59 -6.92
C VAL A 377 -26.41 -11.55 -7.72
N ASN A 378 -25.76 -10.92 -8.67
CA ASN A 378 -26.37 -9.84 -9.46
C ASN A 378 -26.67 -10.25 -10.91
N TRP A 379 -25.90 -11.20 -11.49
CA TRP A 379 -26.00 -11.66 -12.87
C TRP A 379 -26.09 -13.18 -12.94
N ASP A 380 -26.74 -13.71 -13.98
CA ASP A 380 -26.84 -15.16 -14.22
C ASP A 380 -25.49 -15.78 -14.63
N TYR A 381 -25.30 -17.02 -14.15
CA TYR A 381 -24.12 -17.82 -14.47
C TYR A 381 -24.47 -19.31 -14.40
N ASP A 382 -24.47 -19.89 -15.55
CA ASP A 382 -24.65 -21.35 -15.70
C ASP A 382 -23.33 -22.14 -15.56
N GLU A 383 -22.26 -21.56 -14.98
CA GLU A 383 -20.93 -22.18 -14.98
C GLU A 383 -20.37 -22.47 -13.58
N VAL A 384 -20.10 -23.73 -13.33
CA VAL A 384 -19.60 -24.32 -12.08
C VAL A 384 -18.21 -23.80 -11.63
N THR A 385 -17.51 -23.04 -12.49
CA THR A 385 -16.13 -22.59 -12.24
C THR A 385 -16.03 -21.16 -11.71
N GLN A 386 -17.14 -20.47 -11.55
CA GLN A 386 -17.17 -19.07 -11.12
C GLN A 386 -17.94 -18.95 -9.82
N ASN A 387 -17.38 -18.24 -8.87
CA ASN A 387 -18.06 -17.93 -7.63
C ASN A 387 -18.63 -16.52 -7.77
N TRP A 388 -19.91 -16.45 -8.08
CA TRP A 388 -20.59 -15.19 -8.32
C TRP A 388 -21.11 -14.62 -7.01
N GLY A 389 -20.50 -13.72 -6.46
CA GLY A 389 -20.96 -12.87 -5.39
C GLY A 389 -20.42 -11.48 -5.66
N TRP A 390 -21.06 -10.50 -5.10
CA TRP A 390 -20.61 -9.12 -5.23
C TRP A 390 -19.29 -8.86 -4.51
N CYS A 391 -19.13 -9.48 -3.37
CA CYS A 391 -17.90 -9.49 -2.60
C CYS A 391 -17.15 -10.80 -2.82
N PRO A 392 -15.86 -10.76 -3.19
CA PRO A 392 -15.02 -11.96 -3.26
C PRO A 392 -14.94 -12.67 -1.91
N GLY A 393 -14.93 -14.02 -1.90
CA GLY A 393 -14.76 -14.82 -0.70
C GLY A 393 -13.42 -14.59 0.01
N ASP A 394 -13.28 -15.04 1.24
CA ASP A 394 -12.06 -14.86 2.04
C ASP A 394 -10.82 -15.56 1.45
N ASP A 395 -11.02 -16.58 0.62
CA ASP A 395 -9.96 -17.22 -0.16
C ASP A 395 -9.40 -16.34 -1.30
N MET A 396 -10.12 -15.27 -1.67
CA MET A 396 -9.71 -14.25 -2.63
C MET A 396 -9.37 -12.91 -1.98
N ALA A 397 -9.14 -12.92 -0.66
CA ALA A 397 -8.80 -11.71 0.08
C ALA A 397 -7.45 -11.13 -0.32
N ILE A 398 -7.25 -9.85 0.00
CA ILE A 398 -5.99 -9.15 -0.21
C ILE A 398 -4.82 -9.93 0.37
N GLN A 399 -3.75 -10.06 -0.41
CA GLN A 399 -2.46 -10.57 0.06
C GLN A 399 -1.60 -9.38 0.51
N TYR A 400 -1.27 -9.34 1.80
CA TYR A 400 -0.59 -8.20 2.43
C TYR A 400 0.93 -8.37 2.38
N ALA A 401 1.64 -7.40 1.81
CA ALA A 401 3.10 -7.27 1.84
C ALA A 401 3.86 -8.60 1.68
N GLN A 402 3.55 -9.35 0.64
CA GLN A 402 4.16 -10.65 0.37
C GLN A 402 5.45 -10.53 -0.45
N ASN A 403 6.34 -11.52 -0.27
CA ASN A 403 7.52 -11.71 -1.11
C ASN A 403 7.79 -13.18 -1.47
N ASP A 404 6.94 -14.09 -1.04
CA ASP A 404 7.01 -15.50 -1.46
C ASP A 404 6.40 -15.65 -2.86
N GLU A 405 7.26 -15.73 -3.87
CA GLU A 405 6.85 -15.89 -5.27
C GLU A 405 5.98 -17.12 -5.47
N THR A 406 6.28 -18.23 -4.80
CA THR A 406 5.54 -19.50 -4.96
C THR A 406 4.13 -19.38 -4.39
N ALA A 407 4.00 -18.79 -3.20
CA ALA A 407 2.69 -18.55 -2.57
C ALA A 407 1.84 -17.60 -3.43
N LEU A 408 2.43 -16.49 -3.89
CA LEU A 408 1.75 -15.53 -4.76
C LEU A 408 1.33 -16.15 -6.10
N HIS A 409 2.15 -16.97 -6.73
CA HIS A 409 1.78 -17.69 -7.95
C HIS A 409 0.61 -18.63 -7.70
N GLY A 410 0.63 -19.37 -6.58
CA GLY A 410 -0.48 -20.25 -6.19
C GLY A 410 -1.77 -19.47 -5.97
N PHE A 411 -1.70 -18.30 -5.34
CA PHE A 411 -2.85 -17.41 -5.17
C PHE A 411 -3.40 -16.92 -6.52
N ILE A 412 -2.53 -16.44 -7.42
CA ILE A 412 -2.94 -15.98 -8.77
C ILE A 412 -3.58 -17.13 -9.58
N ASP A 413 -3.05 -18.34 -9.48
CA ASP A 413 -3.63 -19.51 -10.20
C ASP A 413 -5.04 -19.84 -9.72
N ASN A 414 -5.35 -19.58 -8.44
CA ASN A 414 -6.65 -19.84 -7.83
C ASN A 414 -7.66 -18.69 -7.97
N LEU A 415 -7.27 -17.53 -8.53
CA LEU A 415 -8.21 -16.43 -8.73
C LEU A 415 -9.44 -16.87 -9.52
N ARG A 416 -10.62 -16.47 -9.04
CA ARG A 416 -11.92 -16.73 -9.65
C ARG A 416 -12.61 -15.42 -9.97
N LEU A 417 -13.67 -15.46 -10.77
CA LEU A 417 -14.43 -14.29 -11.16
C LEU A 417 -15.64 -14.06 -10.23
N PHE A 418 -15.97 -12.80 -10.04
CA PHE A 418 -17.08 -12.33 -9.20
C PHE A 418 -17.87 -11.23 -9.91
N ASP A 419 -19.03 -10.87 -9.37
CA ASP A 419 -19.89 -9.84 -9.93
C ASP A 419 -19.38 -8.41 -9.69
N GLY A 420 -19.79 -7.51 -10.59
CA GLY A 420 -19.55 -6.08 -10.47
C GLY A 420 -18.13 -5.64 -10.77
N THR A 421 -17.90 -4.32 -10.80
CA THR A 421 -16.57 -3.70 -11.06
C THR A 421 -16.41 -2.46 -10.19
N GLY A 422 -15.90 -2.65 -8.97
CA GLY A 422 -15.66 -1.63 -7.95
C GLY A 422 -14.23 -1.11 -7.96
N THR A 423 -13.77 -0.57 -9.09
CA THR A 423 -12.39 -0.07 -9.26
C THR A 423 -12.00 0.96 -8.21
N ASN A 424 -12.96 1.81 -7.78
CA ASN A 424 -12.76 2.78 -6.70
C ASN A 424 -12.42 2.10 -5.37
N ILE A 425 -13.01 0.95 -5.07
CA ILE A 425 -12.76 0.20 -3.84
C ILE A 425 -11.39 -0.47 -3.88
N GLY A 426 -11.06 -1.13 -5.01
CA GLY A 426 -9.73 -1.69 -5.22
C GLY A 426 -8.62 -0.64 -5.09
N MET A 427 -8.84 0.55 -5.65
CA MET A 427 -7.89 1.66 -5.55
C MET A 427 -7.79 2.23 -4.13
N LYS A 428 -8.91 2.31 -3.38
CA LYS A 428 -8.92 2.72 -1.97
C LYS A 428 -8.00 1.85 -1.13
N TYR A 429 -8.18 0.53 -1.21
CA TYR A 429 -7.29 -0.39 -0.50
C TYR A 429 -5.85 -0.33 -1.02
N ALA A 430 -5.64 -0.26 -2.34
CA ALA A 430 -4.31 -0.19 -2.91
C ALA A 430 -3.49 0.99 -2.37
N LEU A 431 -4.11 2.16 -2.21
CA LEU A 431 -3.47 3.33 -1.64
C LEU A 431 -3.29 3.21 -0.12
N ALA A 432 -4.34 2.78 0.59
CA ALA A 432 -4.29 2.62 2.05
C ALA A 432 -3.21 1.64 2.52
N LEU A 433 -2.93 0.59 1.72
CA LEU A 433 -1.87 -0.38 2.00
C LEU A 433 -0.45 0.14 1.71
N LEU A 434 -0.31 1.35 1.21
CA LEU A 434 0.96 2.06 1.05
C LEU A 434 1.10 3.21 2.06
N ASP A 435 0.06 3.52 2.83
CA ASP A 435 0.06 4.59 3.81
C ASP A 435 0.77 4.17 5.10
N PRO A 436 1.82 4.88 5.55
CA PRO A 436 2.48 4.60 6.82
C PRO A 436 1.53 4.56 8.02
N ASP A 437 0.44 5.30 8.00
CA ASP A 437 -0.56 5.30 9.08
C ASP A 437 -1.32 3.97 9.16
N SER A 438 -1.26 3.13 8.12
CA SER A 438 -1.79 1.76 8.12
C SER A 438 -0.85 0.74 8.77
N GLN A 439 0.38 1.10 9.13
CA GLN A 439 1.37 0.19 9.72
C GLN A 439 0.85 -0.58 10.96
N PRO A 440 0.10 0.02 11.91
CA PRO A 440 -0.43 -0.72 13.05
C PRO A 440 -1.35 -1.88 12.65
N ALA A 441 -2.08 -1.75 11.54
CA ALA A 441 -2.96 -2.79 11.01
C ALA A 441 -2.20 -4.03 10.51
N PHE A 442 -0.98 -3.85 9.99
CA PHE A 442 -0.15 -4.95 9.46
C PHE A 442 0.38 -5.89 10.56
N ALA A 443 0.41 -5.44 11.81
CA ALA A 443 0.77 -6.30 12.92
C ALA A 443 -0.20 -7.50 13.07
N HIS A 444 -1.49 -7.31 12.80
CA HIS A 444 -2.51 -8.35 12.96
C HIS A 444 -2.35 -9.51 11.97
N PRO A 445 -2.26 -9.31 10.65
CA PRO A 445 -1.96 -10.40 9.73
C PRO A 445 -0.55 -11.00 9.95
N ALA A 446 0.44 -10.24 10.46
CA ALA A 446 1.73 -10.78 10.84
C ALA A 446 1.62 -11.74 12.04
N ASP A 447 0.88 -11.37 13.09
CA ASP A 447 0.63 -12.22 14.25
C ASP A 447 -0.11 -13.52 13.87
N ALA A 448 -0.98 -13.46 12.87
CA ALA A 448 -1.69 -14.61 12.32
C ALA A 448 -0.87 -15.45 11.32
N GLY A 449 0.35 -15.03 10.97
CA GLY A 449 1.18 -15.70 9.98
C GLY A 449 0.72 -15.51 8.53
N ALA A 450 -0.20 -14.58 8.28
CA ALA A 450 -0.70 -14.22 6.94
C ALA A 450 0.19 -13.17 6.25
N LEU A 451 1.14 -12.60 6.97
CA LEU A 451 2.12 -11.63 6.47
C LEU A 451 3.51 -12.04 6.99
N PRO A 452 4.56 -12.03 6.16
CA PRO A 452 5.91 -12.32 6.61
C PRO A 452 6.38 -11.37 7.71
N GLU A 453 6.94 -11.88 8.81
CA GLU A 453 7.36 -11.10 9.98
C GLU A 453 8.31 -9.96 9.61
N ILE A 454 9.14 -10.13 8.59
CA ILE A 454 10.07 -9.11 8.06
C ILE A 454 9.34 -7.85 7.57
N PHE A 455 8.07 -7.97 7.20
CA PHE A 455 7.23 -6.88 6.71
C PHE A 455 6.21 -6.37 7.74
N ARG A 456 6.29 -6.81 9.00
CA ARG A 456 5.41 -6.34 10.08
C ARG A 456 5.35 -4.82 10.21
N ASN A 457 6.47 -4.14 9.93
CA ASN A 457 6.60 -2.68 10.03
C ASN A 457 6.37 -1.97 8.68
N ARG A 458 5.70 -2.61 7.73
CA ARG A 458 5.21 -1.99 6.50
C ARG A 458 3.82 -1.37 6.76
N PRO A 459 3.40 -0.38 5.98
CA PRO A 459 4.16 0.37 4.96
C PRO A 459 5.21 1.30 5.58
N LEU A 460 6.30 1.55 4.85
CA LEU A 460 7.34 2.50 5.27
C LEU A 460 6.90 3.96 5.05
N SER A 461 7.72 4.89 5.51
CA SER A 461 7.43 6.32 5.39
C SER A 461 7.25 6.76 3.93
N TRP A 462 6.63 7.94 3.73
CA TRP A 462 6.51 8.57 2.41
C TRP A 462 7.84 9.16 1.90
N ASN A 463 8.93 9.03 2.68
CA ASN A 463 10.24 9.52 2.26
C ASN A 463 10.78 8.66 1.11
N ALA A 464 10.95 9.27 -0.06
CA ALA A 464 11.43 8.59 -1.27
C ALA A 464 12.85 8.00 -1.11
N ASP A 465 13.67 8.54 -0.19
CA ASP A 465 14.99 7.99 0.10
C ASP A 465 14.94 6.65 0.85
N GLU A 466 13.82 6.35 1.51
CA GLU A 466 13.63 5.11 2.27
C GLU A 466 12.79 4.09 1.51
N SER A 467 11.74 4.54 0.82
CA SER A 467 10.83 3.65 0.10
C SER A 467 10.31 4.27 -1.19
N ALA A 468 10.26 3.48 -2.25
CA ALA A 468 9.58 3.78 -3.50
C ALA A 468 8.26 3.02 -3.57
N LYS A 469 7.15 3.75 -3.81
CA LYS A 469 5.80 3.21 -3.73
C LYS A 469 5.11 3.22 -5.10
N PHE A 470 4.50 2.09 -5.44
CA PHE A 470 3.90 1.88 -6.76
C PHE A 470 2.51 1.27 -6.64
N ILE A 471 1.61 1.69 -7.53
CA ILE A 471 0.34 1.00 -7.79
C ILE A 471 0.36 0.55 -9.25
N VAL A 472 0.02 -0.72 -9.48
CA VAL A 472 -0.18 -1.28 -10.82
C VAL A 472 -1.61 -1.76 -10.91
N LEU A 473 -2.45 -1.02 -11.62
CA LEU A 473 -3.88 -1.33 -11.80
C LEU A 473 -4.12 -1.91 -13.17
N MET A 474 -4.79 -3.05 -13.23
CA MET A 474 -5.26 -3.66 -14.47
C MET A 474 -6.76 -3.90 -14.39
N THR A 475 -7.49 -3.46 -15.41
CA THR A 475 -8.93 -3.68 -15.58
C THR A 475 -9.31 -3.79 -17.05
N ASP A 476 -10.39 -4.51 -17.34
CA ASP A 476 -11.02 -4.63 -18.66
C ASP A 476 -12.35 -3.86 -18.75
N GLY A 477 -12.81 -3.32 -17.64
CA GLY A 477 -14.13 -2.73 -17.49
C GLY A 477 -14.15 -1.27 -17.09
N ARG A 478 -15.35 -0.73 -17.07
CA ARG A 478 -15.67 0.57 -16.49
C ARG A 478 -16.01 0.40 -15.01
N THR A 479 -15.65 1.38 -14.21
CA THR A 479 -16.14 1.47 -12.83
C THR A 479 -17.68 1.38 -12.81
N GLY A 480 -18.22 0.38 -12.10
CA GLY A 480 -19.65 0.12 -12.01
C GLY A 480 -20.37 0.92 -10.92
N SER A 481 -21.72 0.84 -10.91
CA SER A 481 -22.52 1.27 -9.76
C SER A 481 -22.38 0.25 -8.63
N GLN A 482 -22.55 0.68 -7.38
CA GLN A 482 -22.65 -0.23 -6.24
C GLN A 482 -24.10 -0.55 -5.97
N MET A 483 -24.43 -1.83 -5.96
CA MET A 483 -25.77 -2.36 -5.70
C MET A 483 -25.80 -3.08 -4.37
N ARG A 484 -26.93 -3.10 -3.70
CA ARG A 484 -27.19 -3.88 -2.48
C ARG A 484 -28.59 -4.46 -2.54
N PRO A 485 -28.83 -5.65 -2.00
CA PRO A 485 -30.17 -6.12 -1.75
C PRO A 485 -30.84 -5.22 -0.72
N SER A 486 -32.14 -4.99 -0.85
CA SER A 486 -32.93 -4.19 0.10
C SER A 486 -33.07 -4.93 1.44
N ASP A 487 -33.19 -6.25 1.39
CA ASP A 487 -33.09 -7.15 2.53
C ASP A 487 -31.76 -7.92 2.44
N THR A 488 -30.85 -7.62 3.36
CA THR A 488 -29.51 -8.24 3.40
C THR A 488 -29.55 -9.71 3.82
N LEU A 489 -30.65 -10.16 4.42
CA LEU A 489 -30.84 -11.51 4.92
C LEU A 489 -31.78 -12.34 4.04
N ASP A 490 -32.27 -11.79 2.92
CA ASP A 490 -33.14 -12.51 1.99
C ASP A 490 -32.41 -13.74 1.42
N PRO A 491 -32.94 -14.94 1.64
CA PRO A 491 -32.37 -16.19 1.11
C PRO A 491 -32.17 -16.21 -0.41
N GLN A 492 -33.00 -15.47 -1.14
CA GLN A 492 -32.88 -15.36 -2.58
C GLN A 492 -31.59 -14.64 -3.02
N ASN A 493 -30.87 -14.02 -2.09
CA ASN A 493 -29.59 -13.38 -2.39
C ASN A 493 -28.53 -14.36 -2.89
N ASP A 494 -28.62 -15.65 -2.50
CA ASP A 494 -27.67 -16.69 -2.91
C ASP A 494 -27.94 -17.29 -4.29
N ASP A 495 -29.20 -17.33 -4.71
CA ASP A 495 -29.62 -18.15 -5.85
C ASP A 495 -30.41 -17.40 -6.93
N THR A 496 -30.91 -16.19 -6.62
CA THR A 496 -31.71 -15.41 -7.56
C THR A 496 -31.04 -14.09 -7.88
N GLU A 497 -30.72 -13.88 -9.15
CA GLU A 497 -30.08 -12.65 -9.62
C GLU A 497 -30.83 -11.40 -9.21
N LEU A 498 -30.16 -10.52 -8.48
CA LEU A 498 -30.73 -9.25 -8.04
C LEU A 498 -31.22 -8.40 -9.22
N SER A 499 -30.56 -8.51 -10.37
CA SER A 499 -30.94 -7.81 -11.61
C SER A 499 -32.27 -8.28 -12.20
N GLN A 500 -32.74 -9.46 -11.85
CA GLN A 500 -34.02 -10.04 -12.33
C GLN A 500 -35.16 -9.90 -11.34
N ARG A 501 -34.86 -9.50 -10.11
CA ARG A 501 -35.89 -9.27 -9.08
C ARG A 501 -36.62 -7.96 -9.29
N PRO A 502 -37.79 -7.79 -8.60
CA PRO A 502 -38.46 -6.50 -8.55
C PRO A 502 -37.50 -5.36 -8.15
N PRO A 503 -37.66 -4.15 -8.71
CA PRO A 503 -36.77 -3.02 -8.38
C PRO A 503 -36.75 -2.64 -6.89
N GLU A 504 -37.76 -2.98 -6.11
CA GLU A 504 -37.85 -2.77 -4.66
C GLU A 504 -36.91 -3.66 -3.86
N ASP A 505 -36.46 -4.79 -4.43
CA ASP A 505 -35.53 -5.74 -3.77
C ASP A 505 -34.09 -5.29 -3.86
N SER A 506 -33.82 -4.22 -4.58
CA SER A 506 -32.47 -3.70 -4.74
C SER A 506 -32.38 -2.20 -4.49
N THR A 507 -31.26 -1.78 -3.91
CA THR A 507 -30.89 -0.38 -3.75
C THR A 507 -29.54 -0.11 -4.42
N GLN A 508 -29.42 1.06 -5.05
CA GLN A 508 -28.14 1.55 -5.54
C GLN A 508 -27.50 2.39 -4.45
N SER A 509 -26.47 1.85 -3.77
CA SER A 509 -25.76 2.58 -2.71
C SER A 509 -24.92 3.71 -3.29
N SER A 510 -24.34 3.52 -4.48
CA SER A 510 -23.66 4.61 -5.22
C SER A 510 -23.75 4.41 -6.73
N GLY A 511 -23.83 5.54 -7.46
CA GLY A 511 -23.90 5.55 -8.92
C GLY A 511 -22.52 5.48 -9.57
N GLN A 512 -22.49 4.99 -10.82
CA GLN A 512 -21.26 4.89 -11.61
C GLN A 512 -20.43 6.19 -11.65
N MET A 513 -21.05 7.32 -11.88
CA MET A 513 -20.35 8.62 -11.95
C MET A 513 -19.73 9.02 -10.62
N THR A 514 -20.41 8.70 -9.51
CA THR A 514 -19.89 8.93 -8.16
C THR A 514 -18.69 8.04 -7.88
N ASN A 515 -18.77 6.75 -8.26
CA ASN A 515 -17.67 5.80 -8.08
C ASN A 515 -16.46 6.15 -8.95
N LEU A 516 -16.70 6.62 -10.16
CA LEU A 516 -15.63 7.14 -11.02
C LEU A 516 -14.95 8.37 -10.41
N GLN A 517 -15.71 9.29 -9.81
CA GLN A 517 -15.15 10.42 -9.08
C GLN A 517 -14.30 9.93 -7.90
N MET A 518 -14.81 9.02 -7.07
CA MET A 518 -14.06 8.42 -5.95
C MET A 518 -12.76 7.77 -6.43
N PHE A 519 -12.80 7.03 -7.54
CA PHE A 519 -11.64 6.42 -8.16
C PHE A 519 -10.58 7.45 -8.55
N HIS A 520 -10.97 8.50 -9.26
CA HIS A 520 -10.04 9.56 -9.68
C HIS A 520 -9.48 10.36 -8.50
N GLU A 521 -10.27 10.60 -7.45
CA GLU A 521 -9.78 11.25 -6.22
C GLU A 521 -8.70 10.41 -5.54
N GLN A 522 -8.88 9.08 -5.42
CA GLN A 522 -7.86 8.19 -4.88
C GLN A 522 -6.59 8.20 -5.74
N CYS A 523 -6.72 8.23 -7.07
CA CYS A 523 -5.58 8.36 -7.97
C CYS A 523 -4.84 9.69 -7.78
N GLN A 524 -5.56 10.79 -7.59
CA GLN A 524 -4.97 12.10 -7.34
C GLN A 524 -4.27 12.15 -5.98
N LEU A 525 -4.88 11.59 -4.93
CA LEU A 525 -4.27 11.47 -3.61
C LEU A 525 -2.96 10.66 -3.71
N ALA A 526 -2.98 9.49 -4.34
CA ALA A 526 -1.80 8.65 -4.51
C ALA A 526 -0.65 9.41 -5.20
N ARG A 527 -0.94 10.11 -6.31
CA ARG A 527 0.07 10.94 -6.99
C ARG A 527 0.59 12.07 -6.12
N SER A 528 -0.27 12.69 -5.30
CA SER A 528 0.14 13.77 -4.39
C SER A 528 1.07 13.30 -3.27
N MET A 529 0.98 12.02 -2.91
CA MET A 529 1.86 11.36 -1.94
C MET A 529 3.16 10.82 -2.57
N GLY A 530 3.35 11.01 -3.89
CA GLY A 530 4.53 10.55 -4.62
C GLY A 530 4.44 9.09 -5.09
N VAL A 531 3.28 8.45 -4.99
CA VAL A 531 3.07 7.10 -5.52
C VAL A 531 3.06 7.14 -7.05
N VAL A 532 3.83 6.26 -7.68
CA VAL A 532 3.81 6.09 -9.13
C VAL A 532 2.73 5.07 -9.51
N ILE A 533 1.77 5.50 -10.33
CA ILE A 533 0.65 4.67 -10.75
C ILE A 533 0.83 4.26 -12.21
N TYR A 534 0.93 2.94 -12.43
CA TYR A 534 0.83 2.31 -13.74
C TYR A 534 -0.59 1.80 -13.94
N THR A 535 -1.19 2.05 -15.09
CA THR A 535 -2.51 1.54 -15.42
C THR A 535 -2.50 0.78 -16.72
N VAL A 536 -3.21 -0.35 -16.74
CA VAL A 536 -3.34 -1.25 -17.88
C VAL A 536 -4.82 -1.41 -18.23
N ALA A 537 -5.23 -0.82 -19.33
CA ALA A 537 -6.55 -1.00 -19.94
C ALA A 537 -6.50 -2.22 -20.88
N PHE A 538 -7.12 -3.34 -20.45
CA PHE A 538 -6.98 -4.62 -21.15
C PHE A 538 -8.23 -4.96 -21.96
N GLU A 539 -8.13 -4.99 -23.28
CA GLU A 539 -9.24 -5.33 -24.20
C GLU A 539 -10.56 -4.60 -23.90
N THR A 540 -10.48 -3.36 -23.50
CA THR A 540 -11.63 -2.59 -23.02
C THR A 540 -12.15 -1.60 -24.09
N SER A 541 -13.24 -0.93 -23.78
CA SER A 541 -13.77 0.15 -24.62
C SER A 541 -12.94 1.43 -24.49
N ALA A 542 -12.95 2.28 -25.51
CA ALA A 542 -12.24 3.56 -25.46
C ALA A 542 -12.64 4.41 -24.25
N THR A 543 -13.91 4.39 -23.85
CA THR A 543 -14.39 5.14 -22.67
C THR A 543 -13.78 4.58 -21.37
N ALA A 544 -13.72 3.27 -21.21
CA ALA A 544 -13.10 2.66 -20.04
C ALA A 544 -11.58 2.87 -20.03
N ALA A 545 -10.94 2.81 -21.22
CA ALA A 545 -9.53 3.13 -21.34
C ALA A 545 -9.21 4.57 -20.92
N ASP A 546 -10.06 5.53 -21.28
CA ASP A 546 -9.90 6.93 -20.88
C ASP A 546 -10.07 7.12 -19.36
N GLU A 547 -11.07 6.44 -18.73
CA GLU A 547 -11.27 6.46 -17.27
C GLU A 547 -10.01 5.99 -16.53
N VAL A 548 -9.36 4.94 -17.03
CA VAL A 548 -8.15 4.35 -16.42
C VAL A 548 -6.89 5.17 -16.74
N ARG A 549 -6.84 5.79 -17.93
CA ARG A 549 -5.75 6.69 -18.34
C ARG A 549 -5.60 7.87 -17.40
N GLU A 550 -6.72 8.46 -16.96
CA GLU A 550 -6.73 9.61 -16.04
C GLU A 550 -6.10 9.29 -14.69
N CYS A 551 -6.11 8.01 -14.28
CA CYS A 551 -5.49 7.54 -13.05
C CYS A 551 -3.96 7.41 -13.16
N ALA A 552 -3.40 7.14 -14.32
CA ALA A 552 -1.96 6.97 -14.51
C ALA A 552 -1.16 8.20 -14.08
N SER A 553 0.07 7.99 -13.60
CA SER A 553 0.96 9.10 -13.22
C SER A 553 1.36 9.98 -14.38
N SER A 554 1.42 9.43 -15.59
CA SER A 554 1.60 10.15 -16.87
C SER A 554 1.21 9.25 -18.03
N ASP A 555 1.18 9.80 -19.25
CA ASP A 555 0.94 9.00 -20.46
C ASP A 555 1.94 7.84 -20.65
N ALA A 556 3.16 7.95 -20.12
CA ALA A 556 4.17 6.88 -20.16
C ALA A 556 3.86 5.73 -19.18
N HIS A 557 2.94 5.93 -18.25
CA HIS A 557 2.51 4.95 -17.27
C HIS A 557 1.14 4.33 -17.60
N PHE A 558 0.55 4.71 -18.73
CA PHE A 558 -0.70 4.14 -19.22
C PHE A 558 -0.43 3.19 -20.39
N PHE A 559 -1.05 2.01 -20.34
CA PHE A 559 -0.93 0.97 -21.36
C PHE A 559 -2.33 0.51 -21.80
N GLU A 560 -2.61 0.62 -23.08
CA GLU A 560 -3.78 0.00 -23.70
C GLU A 560 -3.33 -1.27 -24.41
N VAL A 561 -3.81 -2.42 -23.98
CA VAL A 561 -3.23 -3.73 -24.35
C VAL A 561 -4.30 -4.70 -24.80
N THR A 562 -3.96 -5.55 -25.74
CA THR A 562 -4.82 -6.61 -26.25
C THR A 562 -4.09 -7.96 -26.30
N GLY A 563 -4.82 -9.04 -25.98
CA GLY A 563 -4.35 -10.42 -26.16
C GLY A 563 -2.98 -10.70 -25.51
N ALA A 564 -2.08 -11.27 -26.31
CA ALA A 564 -0.79 -11.76 -25.83
C ALA A 564 0.22 -10.65 -25.43
N ASP A 565 -0.04 -9.40 -25.77
CA ASP A 565 0.83 -8.27 -25.43
C ASP A 565 0.77 -7.92 -23.93
N LEU A 566 -0.16 -8.51 -23.18
CA LEU A 566 -0.31 -8.28 -21.75
C LEU A 566 0.93 -8.73 -20.96
N ILE A 567 1.47 -9.92 -21.24
CA ILE A 567 2.66 -10.44 -20.54
C ILE A 567 3.88 -9.53 -20.74
N PRO A 568 4.31 -9.17 -21.96
CA PRO A 568 5.44 -8.27 -22.15
C PRO A 568 5.21 -6.88 -21.54
N THR A 569 3.97 -6.40 -21.49
CA THR A 569 3.62 -5.13 -20.84
C THR A 569 3.88 -5.19 -19.34
N PHE A 570 3.40 -6.22 -18.64
CA PHE A 570 3.64 -6.41 -17.22
C PHE A 570 5.14 -6.56 -16.89
N VAL A 571 5.89 -7.31 -17.71
CA VAL A 571 7.34 -7.42 -17.58
C VAL A 571 8.05 -6.07 -17.79
N SER A 572 7.57 -5.26 -18.74
CA SER A 572 8.10 -3.91 -18.98
C SER A 572 7.85 -2.98 -17.79
N ILE A 573 6.64 -3.00 -17.22
CA ILE A 573 6.30 -2.23 -16.01
C ILE A 573 7.20 -2.67 -14.84
N ALA A 574 7.33 -3.97 -14.60
CA ALA A 574 8.20 -4.50 -13.56
C ALA A 574 9.65 -4.06 -13.73
N SER A 575 10.15 -4.08 -14.98
CA SER A 575 11.50 -3.61 -15.29
C SER A 575 11.67 -2.11 -15.07
N ALA A 576 10.66 -1.31 -15.42
CA ALA A 576 10.66 0.13 -15.16
C ALA A 576 10.68 0.44 -13.65
N ILE A 577 9.89 -0.27 -12.84
CA ILE A 577 9.91 -0.16 -11.37
C ILE A 577 11.31 -0.48 -10.82
N GLN A 578 11.97 -1.51 -11.34
CA GLN A 578 13.34 -1.84 -10.93
C GLN A 578 14.37 -0.79 -11.36
N GLN A 579 14.18 -0.11 -12.49
CA GLN A 579 15.07 0.95 -12.97
C GLN A 579 14.89 2.27 -12.23
N LEU A 580 13.66 2.68 -11.94
CA LEU A 580 13.38 3.88 -11.15
C LEU A 580 14.02 3.82 -9.75
N ARG A 581 14.17 2.64 -9.23
CA ARG A 581 14.90 2.36 -7.99
C ARG A 581 16.39 2.74 -8.05
N LEU A 582 17.01 2.83 -9.24
CA LEU A 582 18.43 3.12 -9.43
C LEU A 582 18.74 4.60 -9.69
N ILE A 583 17.73 5.44 -9.91
CA ILE A 583 17.88 6.83 -10.36
C ILE A 583 17.58 7.84 -9.23
N ASN A 584 16.91 7.43 -8.17
CA ASN A 584 16.63 8.22 -6.99
C ASN A 584 17.71 8.02 -5.93
#